data_401ced11718faf6bf9c12d78183aab8e
#
_entry.id   401ced11718faf6bf9c12d78183aab8e
#
_cell.length_a   1.000
_cell.length_b   1.000
_cell.length_c   1.000
_cell.angle_alpha   90.00
_cell.angle_beta   90.00
_cell.angle_gamma   90.00
#
_symmetry.space_group_name_H-M   'P 1'
#
loop_
_entity.id
_entity.type
_entity.pdbx_description
1 polymer ?
#
loop_
_entity_poly.entity_id
_entity_poly.type
_entity_poly.pdbx_seq_one_letter_code
_entity_poly.pdbx_strand_id
1 'polypeptide(L)'
;MKIILTLAILLALLSAPTAFGASSTPTDSASREMSKDVLNTSPIAALKDLYEKNAEFHATMDKAFANMKDPDPNTADLWPSPRATNPWTGEKFDDLLQFFSEWYLLKPTPNGTWDEFNYIEKFAWFYYENEFGQKIVGEDPGLNWTKQFVEARREFLESQQSTETISQWLADPSIHMEQYIIPPDGFKSFNQFFIRDLKPGMRTIASPLDDSVLVSPTDCVLNMIEPLTPGAKIPTKLNQKLNVTQLLNGSKYVSLFENGTAISCILMPTTYHHYHSVVSGKVVESDEDISGAYWGIKDFAAFYNARNFGYGANYSVFEQFRRGYLVIKTDEYGYVAMIPVGLDTIGSVVFEDKFAHVSDSNPVPVYKGEKLGHFEYGGSLVITLIQQGISSITTQQGQQIGIFSQCQECKAEH
;
A
#
# COMPACT_ATOMS: atom_id res chain seq x y z
N MET A 1 21.63 -56.93 6.33
CA MET A 1 22.65 -55.93 6.66
C MET A 1 21.97 -54.57 6.64
N LYS A 2 21.76 -54.00 7.82
CA LYS A 2 20.98 -52.79 8.07
C LYS A 2 21.78 -51.57 7.63
N ILE A 3 21.13 -50.67 6.89
CA ILE A 3 21.54 -49.30 6.84
C ILE A 3 20.30 -48.47 7.19
N ILE A 4 20.28 -48.06 8.45
CA ILE A 4 19.37 -47.06 8.97
C ILE A 4 20.02 -45.73 8.61
N LEU A 5 19.38 -44.93 7.76
CA LEU A 5 19.78 -43.55 7.55
C LEU A 5 18.78 -42.68 8.29
N THR A 6 19.32 -42.07 9.31
CA THR A 6 18.68 -41.17 10.26
C THR A 6 18.24 -39.89 9.54
N LEU A 7 16.93 -39.70 9.45
CA LEU A 7 16.35 -38.40 9.10
C LEU A 7 16.09 -37.66 10.42
N ALA A 8 17.04 -36.89 10.87
CA ALA A 8 16.91 -35.97 11.99
C ALA A 8 16.56 -34.59 11.42
N ILE A 9 15.29 -34.23 11.37
CA ILE A 9 14.64 -33.24 12.22
C ILE A 9 15.24 -31.84 12.09
N LEU A 10 14.57 -31.02 11.33
CA LEU A 10 14.51 -29.60 11.62
C LEU A 10 13.06 -29.26 12.01
N LEU A 11 12.70 -29.68 13.21
CA LEU A 11 11.48 -29.28 13.93
C LEU A 11 11.95 -28.59 15.20
N ALA A 12 12.35 -27.35 15.09
CA ALA A 12 12.48 -26.45 16.22
C ALA A 12 12.66 -25.04 15.67
N LEU A 13 11.62 -24.26 15.80
CA LEU A 13 11.61 -22.81 16.07
C LEU A 13 10.24 -22.20 15.67
N LEU A 14 9.20 -22.78 16.26
CA LEU A 14 7.88 -22.16 16.29
C LEU A 14 7.27 -22.38 17.68
N SER A 15 7.92 -21.82 18.71
CA SER A 15 7.28 -21.69 20.02
C SER A 15 8.00 -20.64 20.86
N ALA A 16 7.63 -19.40 20.68
CA ALA A 16 7.60 -18.45 21.76
C ALA A 16 6.33 -17.62 21.60
N PRO A 17 5.34 -17.81 22.48
CA PRO A 17 4.32 -16.79 22.63
C PRO A 17 5.00 -15.66 23.42
N THR A 18 5.48 -14.65 22.73
CA THR A 18 5.67 -13.36 23.39
C THR A 18 4.28 -12.89 23.75
N ALA A 19 3.97 -12.97 25.04
CA ALA A 19 2.89 -12.22 25.62
C ALA A 19 3.09 -10.76 25.20
N PHE A 20 2.26 -10.28 24.31
CA PHE A 20 2.12 -8.86 24.07
C PHE A 20 1.52 -8.29 25.34
N GLY A 21 2.40 -7.83 26.21
CA GLY A 21 2.02 -6.84 27.19
C GLY A 21 1.37 -5.71 26.41
N ALA A 22 0.23 -5.24 26.90
CA ALA A 22 -0.36 -4.01 26.43
C ALA A 22 0.78 -3.00 26.27
N SER A 23 1.06 -2.62 25.02
CA SER A 23 1.97 -1.53 24.72
C SER A 23 1.39 -0.35 25.49
N SER A 24 2.05 -0.01 26.59
CA SER A 24 1.88 1.30 27.19
C SER A 24 2.02 2.29 26.04
N THR A 25 0.95 3.02 25.76
CA THR A 25 1.06 4.32 25.11
C THR A 25 2.32 4.97 25.60
N PRO A 26 3.14 5.60 24.74
CA PRO A 26 4.25 6.40 25.21
C PRO A 26 3.68 7.61 25.96
N THR A 27 3.25 7.40 27.20
CA THR A 27 3.10 8.42 28.22
C THR A 27 4.43 8.50 28.92
N ASP A 28 5.44 8.87 28.18
CA ASP A 28 6.62 9.44 28.79
C ASP A 28 6.57 10.93 28.43
N SER A 29 6.10 11.70 29.40
CA SER A 29 6.11 13.16 29.45
C SER A 29 7.54 13.69 29.64
N ALA A 30 8.49 13.16 28.90
CA ALA A 30 9.64 13.91 28.48
C ALA A 30 9.18 14.72 27.29
N SER A 31 8.81 15.98 27.53
CA SER A 31 8.71 17.01 26.50
C SER A 31 10.01 16.97 25.69
N ARG A 32 10.02 16.16 24.60
CA ARG A 32 10.98 16.34 23.55
C ARG A 32 10.67 17.73 23.00
N GLU A 33 11.45 18.73 23.45
CA GLU A 33 11.48 20.00 22.74
C GLU A 33 11.75 19.66 21.28
N MET A 34 10.70 19.81 20.45
CA MET A 34 10.85 19.70 19.00
C MET A 34 11.99 20.63 18.61
N SER A 35 12.98 20.12 17.92
CA SER A 35 14.06 20.97 17.44
C SER A 35 13.42 22.10 16.64
N LYS A 36 13.74 23.35 16.96
CA LYS A 36 13.22 24.53 16.28
C LYS A 36 13.46 24.47 14.77
N ASP A 37 14.47 23.73 14.35
CA ASP A 37 14.82 23.51 12.95
C ASP A 37 13.76 22.67 12.21
N VAL A 38 13.17 21.65 12.85
CA VAL A 38 12.11 20.82 12.24
C VAL A 38 10.81 21.61 12.07
N LEU A 39 10.47 22.47 13.05
CA LEU A 39 9.29 23.35 12.96
C LEU A 39 9.42 24.42 11.87
N ASN A 40 10.64 24.76 11.49
CA ASN A 40 10.91 25.73 10.44
C ASN A 40 11.18 25.08 9.08
N THR A 41 11.12 23.74 8.98
CA THR A 41 11.33 23.03 7.73
C THR A 41 10.00 22.94 6.95
N SER A 42 10.01 23.25 5.68
CA SER A 42 8.93 22.83 4.76
C SER A 42 8.85 21.30 4.78
N PRO A 43 7.69 20.63 4.97
CA PRO A 43 6.32 21.12 4.82
C PRO A 43 5.62 21.55 6.11
N ILE A 44 6.23 21.34 7.29
CA ILE A 44 5.57 21.61 8.58
C ILE A 44 5.32 23.12 8.74
N ALA A 45 6.31 23.93 8.37
CA ALA A 45 6.14 25.39 8.34
C ALA A 45 5.01 25.81 7.39
N ALA A 46 4.87 25.13 6.25
CA ALA A 46 3.80 25.41 5.29
C ALA A 46 2.41 25.09 5.86
N LEU A 47 2.26 24.00 6.63
CA LEU A 47 0.99 23.70 7.31
C LEU A 47 0.64 24.73 8.36
N LYS A 48 1.64 25.15 9.14
CA LYS A 48 1.48 26.22 10.13
C LYS A 48 1.09 27.54 9.49
N ASP A 49 1.79 27.94 8.43
CA ASP A 49 1.48 29.13 7.66
C ASP A 49 0.07 29.10 7.06
N LEU A 50 -0.35 27.94 6.55
CA LEU A 50 -1.68 27.74 6.02
C LEU A 50 -2.75 27.93 7.10
N TYR A 51 -2.56 27.35 8.28
CA TYR A 51 -3.45 27.52 9.41
C TYR A 51 -3.51 28.97 9.89
N GLU A 52 -2.36 29.65 10.01
CA GLU A 52 -2.29 31.03 10.52
C GLU A 52 -2.81 32.08 9.52
N LYS A 53 -2.64 31.85 8.21
CA LYS A 53 -2.89 32.87 7.17
C LYS A 53 -4.17 32.65 6.36
N ASN A 54 -4.74 31.43 6.37
CA ASN A 54 -5.97 31.10 5.65
C ASN A 54 -7.13 30.91 6.63
N ALA A 55 -8.00 31.92 6.76
CA ALA A 55 -9.09 31.92 7.74
C ALA A 55 -10.11 30.80 7.52
N GLU A 56 -10.35 30.38 6.26
CA GLU A 56 -11.28 29.27 5.96
C GLU A 56 -10.66 27.93 6.37
N PHE A 57 -9.39 27.70 6.04
CA PHE A 57 -8.67 26.50 6.44
C PHE A 57 -8.58 26.39 7.96
N HIS A 58 -8.24 27.49 8.65
CA HIS A 58 -8.22 27.58 10.11
C HIS A 58 -9.57 27.16 10.71
N ALA A 59 -10.65 27.79 10.28
CA ALA A 59 -11.98 27.49 10.78
C ALA A 59 -12.43 26.03 10.49
N THR A 60 -11.99 25.48 9.36
CA THR A 60 -12.28 24.08 9.00
C THR A 60 -11.47 23.12 9.86
N MET A 61 -10.20 23.43 10.14
CA MET A 61 -9.32 22.66 11.02
C MET A 61 -9.86 22.61 12.46
N ASP A 62 -10.25 23.77 13.00
CA ASP A 62 -10.83 23.84 14.34
C ASP A 62 -12.13 23.02 14.45
N LYS A 63 -12.96 23.09 13.40
CA LYS A 63 -14.16 22.24 13.32
C LYS A 63 -13.82 20.77 13.22
N ALA A 64 -12.75 20.39 12.49
CA ALA A 64 -12.32 19.01 12.45
C ALA A 64 -11.98 18.49 13.84
N PHE A 65 -11.19 19.20 14.62
CA PHE A 65 -10.89 18.81 16.01
C PHE A 65 -12.11 18.79 16.92
N ALA A 66 -13.04 19.72 16.74
CA ALA A 66 -14.27 19.78 17.53
C ALA A 66 -15.27 18.64 17.20
N ASN A 67 -15.10 17.96 16.07
CA ASN A 67 -16.02 16.93 15.57
C ASN A 67 -15.38 15.54 15.44
N MET A 68 -14.34 15.24 16.22
CA MET A 68 -13.76 13.90 16.26
C MET A 68 -14.81 12.87 16.67
N LYS A 69 -14.87 11.75 15.95
CA LYS A 69 -15.84 10.69 16.18
C LYS A 69 -15.16 9.47 16.77
N ASP A 70 -15.70 8.99 17.87
CA ASP A 70 -15.34 7.68 18.39
C ASP A 70 -15.96 6.56 17.54
N PRO A 71 -15.36 5.36 17.52
CA PRO A 71 -15.95 4.24 16.81
C PRO A 71 -17.34 3.89 17.35
N ASP A 72 -18.28 3.59 16.46
CA ASP A 72 -19.59 3.09 16.85
C ASP A 72 -19.43 1.71 17.52
N PRO A 73 -19.80 1.54 18.79
CA PRO A 73 -19.70 0.26 19.47
C PRO A 73 -20.50 -0.86 18.82
N ASN A 74 -21.50 -0.53 17.98
CA ASN A 74 -22.28 -1.53 17.25
C ASN A 74 -21.60 -1.99 15.96
N THR A 75 -20.56 -1.31 15.51
CA THR A 75 -19.70 -1.71 14.37
C THR A 75 -18.39 -2.33 14.83
N ALA A 76 -18.21 -2.54 16.13
CA ALA A 76 -16.98 -3.09 16.73
C ALA A 76 -16.59 -4.47 16.18
N ASP A 77 -17.54 -5.26 15.68
CA ASP A 77 -17.26 -6.54 15.01
C ASP A 77 -16.53 -6.39 13.68
N LEU A 78 -16.53 -5.19 13.10
CA LEU A 78 -15.77 -4.84 11.89
C LEU A 78 -14.36 -4.29 12.20
N TRP A 79 -14.07 -4.08 13.48
CA TRP A 79 -12.86 -3.44 13.97
C TRP A 79 -12.12 -4.37 14.93
N PRO A 80 -11.01 -4.97 14.54
CA PRO A 80 -10.21 -5.74 15.50
C PRO A 80 -9.43 -4.87 16.50
N SER A 81 -9.58 -3.55 16.48
CA SER A 81 -8.92 -2.65 17.43
C SER A 81 -9.81 -2.39 18.66
N PRO A 82 -9.31 -2.60 19.89
CA PRO A 82 -10.02 -2.29 21.12
C PRO A 82 -10.05 -0.80 21.44
N ARG A 83 -9.79 0.11 20.49
CA ARG A 83 -9.83 1.55 20.74
C ARG A 83 -11.26 2.00 20.98
N ALA A 84 -11.54 2.40 22.21
CA ALA A 84 -12.82 2.94 22.61
C ALA A 84 -12.99 4.43 22.24
N THR A 85 -11.89 5.13 21.89
CA THR A 85 -11.88 6.57 21.62
C THR A 85 -11.01 6.91 20.44
N ASN A 86 -11.39 7.96 19.71
CA ASN A 86 -10.59 8.54 18.65
C ASN A 86 -9.32 9.18 19.26
N PRO A 87 -8.10 8.85 18.76
CA PRO A 87 -6.84 9.35 19.32
C PRO A 87 -6.65 10.86 19.16
N TRP A 88 -7.52 11.54 18.41
CA TRP A 88 -7.53 13.00 18.26
C TRP A 88 -8.54 13.70 19.18
N THR A 89 -9.29 12.96 19.99
CA THR A 89 -10.26 13.56 20.93
C THR A 89 -9.53 14.39 22.00
N GLY A 90 -9.79 15.68 22.00
CA GLY A 90 -9.14 16.65 22.91
C GLY A 90 -7.83 17.22 22.41
N GLU A 91 -7.26 16.69 21.32
CA GLU A 91 -6.07 17.22 20.67
C GLU A 91 -6.38 18.51 19.88
N LYS A 92 -5.33 19.23 19.49
CA LYS A 92 -5.40 20.52 18.80
C LYS A 92 -4.43 20.58 17.63
N PHE A 93 -4.44 21.70 16.93
CA PHE A 93 -3.58 21.91 15.77
C PHE A 93 -2.08 21.76 16.08
N ASP A 94 -1.61 22.20 17.24
CA ASP A 94 -0.19 22.02 17.63
C ASP A 94 0.19 20.54 17.78
N ASP A 95 -0.74 19.68 18.25
CA ASP A 95 -0.53 18.24 18.35
C ASP A 95 -0.44 17.61 16.94
N LEU A 96 -1.21 18.13 15.97
CA LEU A 96 -1.13 17.73 14.57
C LEU A 96 0.21 18.14 13.93
N LEU A 97 0.70 19.34 14.22
CA LEU A 97 2.03 19.79 13.76
C LEU A 97 3.14 18.88 14.31
N GLN A 98 3.06 18.55 15.60
CA GLN A 98 4.02 17.62 16.23
C GLN A 98 3.96 16.26 15.56
N PHE A 99 2.76 15.70 15.38
CA PHE A 99 2.51 14.42 14.74
C PHE A 99 3.15 14.34 13.34
N PHE A 100 2.92 15.34 12.49
CA PHE A 100 3.52 15.38 11.16
C PHE A 100 5.03 15.61 11.19
N SER A 101 5.55 16.35 12.17
CA SER A 101 6.99 16.55 12.35
C SER A 101 7.71 15.25 12.67
N GLU A 102 7.12 14.43 13.54
CA GLU A 102 7.63 13.11 13.88
C GLU A 102 7.54 12.14 12.70
N TRP A 103 6.41 12.12 12.01
CA TRP A 103 6.21 11.28 10.84
C TRP A 103 7.14 11.65 9.69
N TYR A 104 7.34 12.93 9.44
CA TYR A 104 8.23 13.42 8.38
C TYR A 104 9.63 12.82 8.47
N LEU A 105 10.21 12.72 9.67
CA LEU A 105 11.56 12.23 9.91
C LEU A 105 11.60 10.76 10.39
N LEU A 106 10.48 10.07 10.39
CA LEU A 106 10.43 8.67 10.79
C LEU A 106 11.30 7.83 9.86
N LYS A 107 12.24 7.09 10.45
CA LYS A 107 13.08 6.12 9.75
C LYS A 107 12.40 4.75 9.85
N PRO A 108 11.97 4.15 8.74
CA PRO A 108 11.29 2.87 8.78
C PRO A 108 12.16 1.78 9.40
N THR A 109 11.58 0.91 10.24
CA THR A 109 12.25 -0.24 10.83
C THR A 109 11.45 -1.51 10.58
N PRO A 110 12.07 -2.71 10.46
CA PRO A 110 11.33 -3.94 10.24
C PRO A 110 10.44 -4.31 11.44
N ASN A 111 10.90 -4.02 12.65
CA ASN A 111 10.12 -4.18 13.87
C ASN A 111 9.10 -3.06 14.05
N GLY A 112 9.35 -1.92 13.44
CA GLY A 112 8.54 -0.71 13.43
C GLY A 112 7.80 -0.47 12.12
N THR A 113 7.67 -1.49 11.26
CA THR A 113 6.67 -1.47 10.17
C THR A 113 5.31 -1.06 10.73
N TRP A 114 5.10 -1.42 11.99
CA TRP A 114 3.97 -1.02 12.80
C TRP A 114 3.96 0.45 13.22
N ASP A 115 5.12 1.08 13.37
CA ASP A 115 5.20 2.50 13.76
C ASP A 115 4.67 3.37 12.62
N GLU A 116 5.06 3.10 11.37
CA GLU A 116 4.48 3.78 10.20
C GLU A 116 2.97 3.55 10.11
N PHE A 117 2.51 2.31 10.29
CA PHE A 117 1.07 2.00 10.32
C PHE A 117 0.33 2.69 11.45
N ASN A 118 0.96 2.90 12.61
CA ASN A 118 0.37 3.67 13.68
C ASN A 118 0.16 5.14 13.29
N TYR A 119 1.10 5.72 12.52
CA TYR A 119 0.93 7.07 11.97
C TYR A 119 -0.20 7.10 10.95
N ILE A 120 -0.23 6.15 10.02
CA ILE A 120 -1.30 6.01 9.01
C ILE A 120 -2.66 5.84 9.71
N GLU A 121 -2.75 4.94 10.68
CA GLU A 121 -3.97 4.71 11.44
C GLU A 121 -4.40 5.96 12.21
N LYS A 122 -3.48 6.60 12.94
CA LYS A 122 -3.79 7.83 13.68
C LYS A 122 -4.26 8.94 12.74
N PHE A 123 -3.63 9.09 11.58
CA PHE A 123 -4.07 10.07 10.59
C PHE A 123 -5.44 9.71 10.01
N ALA A 124 -5.74 8.44 9.75
CA ALA A 124 -7.05 8.00 9.30
C ALA A 124 -8.17 8.38 10.29
N TRP A 125 -7.90 8.31 11.59
CA TRP A 125 -8.84 8.75 12.62
C TRP A 125 -9.17 10.23 12.56
N PHE A 126 -8.29 11.08 12.01
CA PHE A 126 -8.52 12.52 11.86
C PHE A 126 -9.71 12.83 10.95
N TYR A 127 -9.90 12.05 9.90
CA TYR A 127 -11.02 12.20 8.95
C TYR A 127 -12.12 11.13 9.08
N TYR A 128 -12.04 10.25 10.09
CA TYR A 128 -13.04 9.21 10.32
C TYR A 128 -14.40 9.80 10.66
N GLU A 129 -15.42 9.55 9.79
CA GLU A 129 -16.79 10.10 9.96
C GLU A 129 -16.83 11.60 10.30
N ASN A 130 -15.81 12.33 9.89
CA ASN A 130 -15.59 13.73 10.17
C ASN A 130 -15.53 14.51 8.85
N GLU A 131 -16.64 15.15 8.48
CA GLU A 131 -16.76 15.89 7.21
C GLU A 131 -15.71 17.01 7.06
N PHE A 132 -15.33 17.66 8.16
CA PHE A 132 -14.31 18.71 8.16
C PHE A 132 -12.91 18.12 7.99
N GLY A 133 -12.60 17.01 8.65
CA GLY A 133 -11.38 16.27 8.44
C GLY A 133 -11.26 15.76 7.00
N GLN A 134 -12.35 15.22 6.45
CA GLN A 134 -12.42 14.79 5.05
C GLN A 134 -12.21 15.95 4.07
N LYS A 135 -12.79 17.13 4.36
CA LYS A 135 -12.56 18.34 3.56
C LYS A 135 -11.10 18.76 3.58
N ILE A 136 -10.44 18.72 4.74
CA ILE A 136 -9.01 19.06 4.88
C ILE A 136 -8.12 18.14 4.04
N VAL A 137 -8.34 16.84 4.08
CA VAL A 137 -7.48 15.91 3.35
C VAL A 137 -7.85 15.72 1.88
N GLY A 138 -9.10 16.02 1.50
CA GLY A 138 -9.64 15.76 0.16
C GLY A 138 -9.77 16.97 -0.75
N GLU A 139 -9.65 18.20 -0.21
CA GLU A 139 -9.85 19.44 -0.97
C GLU A 139 -8.67 20.41 -0.76
N ASP A 140 -8.43 21.28 -1.74
CA ASP A 140 -7.46 22.36 -1.58
C ASP A 140 -7.95 23.38 -0.51
N PRO A 141 -7.02 23.93 0.25
CA PRO A 141 -5.55 23.86 0.14
C PRO A 141 -4.92 22.67 0.90
N GLY A 142 -5.67 21.91 1.67
CA GLY A 142 -5.15 20.81 2.49
C GLY A 142 -4.62 19.65 1.63
N LEU A 143 -5.31 19.27 0.55
CA LEU A 143 -4.85 18.25 -0.38
C LEU A 143 -3.50 18.64 -1.02
N ASN A 144 -3.36 19.88 -1.45
CA ASN A 144 -2.09 20.36 -2.00
C ASN A 144 -0.96 20.34 -0.97
N TRP A 145 -1.26 20.67 0.29
CA TRP A 145 -0.29 20.55 1.37
C TRP A 145 0.12 19.08 1.61
N THR A 146 -0.84 18.15 1.61
CA THR A 146 -0.53 16.71 1.74
C THR A 146 0.42 16.25 0.64
N LYS A 147 0.22 16.71 -0.59
CA LYS A 147 1.14 16.44 -1.71
C LYS A 147 2.56 16.96 -1.41
N GLN A 148 2.70 18.16 -0.87
CA GLN A 148 4.00 18.71 -0.48
C GLN A 148 4.65 17.90 0.66
N PHE A 149 3.86 17.43 1.62
CA PHE A 149 4.35 16.57 2.69
C PHE A 149 4.87 15.23 2.15
N VAL A 150 4.12 14.59 1.26
CA VAL A 150 4.51 13.33 0.60
C VAL A 150 5.83 13.50 -0.16
N GLU A 151 5.97 14.57 -0.92
CA GLU A 151 7.19 14.83 -1.70
C GLU A 151 8.40 15.09 -0.78
N ALA A 152 8.24 15.90 0.26
CA ALA A 152 9.31 16.15 1.21
C ALA A 152 9.72 14.86 1.98
N ARG A 153 8.75 13.99 2.30
CA ARG A 153 9.05 12.69 2.89
C ARG A 153 9.80 11.79 1.92
N ARG A 154 9.44 11.79 0.64
CA ARG A 154 10.16 11.08 -0.40
C ARG A 154 11.63 11.54 -0.48
N GLU A 155 11.87 12.85 -0.52
CA GLU A 155 13.22 13.43 -0.50
C GLU A 155 14.02 12.98 0.73
N PHE A 156 13.39 12.95 1.91
CA PHE A 156 14.03 12.43 3.12
C PHE A 156 14.41 10.96 2.96
N LEU A 157 13.50 10.11 2.46
CA LEU A 157 13.75 8.68 2.28
C LEU A 157 14.77 8.39 1.17
N GLU A 158 14.99 9.31 0.24
CA GLU A 158 16.07 9.27 -0.75
C GLU A 158 17.41 9.77 -0.20
N SER A 159 17.40 10.44 0.95
CA SER A 159 18.62 10.97 1.54
C SER A 159 19.44 9.90 2.27
N GLN A 160 20.74 10.19 2.46
CA GLN A 160 21.62 9.34 3.25
C GLN A 160 21.18 9.24 4.73
N GLN A 161 20.45 10.23 5.24
CA GLN A 161 19.96 10.23 6.62
C GLN A 161 18.95 9.09 6.88
N SER A 162 18.29 8.59 5.86
CA SER A 162 17.33 7.49 5.94
C SER A 162 17.98 6.10 6.07
N THR A 163 19.30 5.99 5.93
CA THR A 163 20.01 4.69 5.90
C THR A 163 20.20 4.03 7.25
N GLU A 164 20.00 4.75 8.35
CA GLU A 164 20.34 4.34 9.71
C GLU A 164 19.72 3.00 10.13
N THR A 165 18.52 2.71 9.65
CA THR A 165 17.76 1.50 10.00
C THR A 165 17.94 0.34 9.01
N ILE A 166 18.62 0.55 7.88
CA ILE A 166 18.76 -0.47 6.82
C ILE A 166 19.41 -1.75 7.35
N SER A 167 20.39 -1.64 8.26
CA SER A 167 21.04 -2.82 8.83
C SER A 167 20.06 -3.75 9.57
N GLN A 168 19.00 -3.21 10.16
CA GLN A 168 17.95 -3.98 10.83
C GLN A 168 17.09 -4.74 9.79
N TRP A 169 16.78 -4.09 8.68
CA TRP A 169 16.07 -4.72 7.56
C TRP A 169 16.89 -5.85 6.92
N LEU A 170 18.19 -5.63 6.72
CA LEU A 170 19.09 -6.66 6.17
C LEU A 170 19.20 -7.88 7.08
N ALA A 171 19.02 -7.71 8.39
CA ALA A 171 19.06 -8.77 9.38
C ALA A 171 17.72 -9.51 9.56
N ASP A 172 16.62 -8.98 9.04
CA ASP A 172 15.29 -9.61 9.13
C ASP A 172 15.19 -10.79 8.14
N PRO A 173 15.04 -12.03 8.62
CA PRO A 173 14.97 -13.20 7.76
C PRO A 173 13.73 -13.21 6.86
N SER A 174 12.66 -12.49 7.21
CA SER A 174 11.43 -12.41 6.41
C SER A 174 11.62 -11.63 5.10
N ILE A 175 12.67 -10.83 4.99
CA ILE A 175 13.02 -10.07 3.78
C ILE A 175 13.64 -10.97 2.70
N HIS A 176 14.26 -12.09 3.10
CA HIS A 176 14.94 -13.00 2.16
C HIS A 176 16.01 -12.31 1.32
N MET A 177 16.90 -11.54 1.98
CA MET A 177 17.92 -10.74 1.30
C MET A 177 18.84 -11.53 0.37
N GLU A 178 18.95 -12.85 0.56
CA GLU A 178 19.68 -13.74 -0.36
C GLU A 178 19.12 -13.72 -1.80
N GLN A 179 17.89 -13.28 -1.99
CA GLN A 179 17.23 -13.19 -3.30
C GLN A 179 17.50 -11.87 -4.03
N TYR A 180 18.02 -10.86 -3.34
CA TYR A 180 18.17 -9.50 -3.86
C TYR A 180 19.61 -9.12 -4.16
N ILE A 181 19.77 -8.14 -5.07
CA ILE A 181 21.05 -7.52 -5.36
C ILE A 181 21.36 -6.49 -4.26
N ILE A 182 22.50 -6.65 -3.63
CA ILE A 182 23.03 -5.66 -2.69
C ILE A 182 24.13 -4.89 -3.41
N PRO A 183 24.04 -3.56 -3.54
CA PRO A 183 25.10 -2.76 -4.14
C PRO A 183 26.44 -2.98 -3.42
N PRO A 184 27.59 -2.96 -4.13
CA PRO A 184 28.91 -3.19 -3.51
C PRO A 184 29.22 -2.26 -2.34
N ASP A 185 28.76 -1.00 -2.42
CA ASP A 185 28.94 0.02 -1.38
C ASP A 185 27.74 0.13 -0.45
N GLY A 186 26.83 -0.85 -0.43
CA GLY A 186 25.58 -0.83 0.31
C GLY A 186 24.54 0.15 -0.28
N PHE A 187 23.36 0.16 0.31
CA PHE A 187 22.29 1.09 -0.08
C PHE A 187 22.60 2.50 0.43
N LYS A 188 22.35 3.51 -0.41
CA LYS A 188 22.63 4.93 -0.10
C LYS A 188 21.44 5.69 0.45
N SER A 189 20.26 5.09 0.40
CA SER A 189 19.02 5.63 0.97
C SER A 189 18.07 4.48 1.33
N PHE A 190 17.07 4.76 2.16
CA PHE A 190 16.06 3.76 2.46
C PHE A 190 15.22 3.44 1.21
N ASN A 191 14.91 4.44 0.39
CA ASN A 191 14.16 4.21 -0.85
C ASN A 191 14.93 3.29 -1.80
N GLN A 192 16.26 3.46 -1.95
CA GLN A 192 17.07 2.53 -2.74
C GLN A 192 17.00 1.08 -2.21
N PHE A 193 16.95 0.89 -0.89
CA PHE A 193 16.72 -0.43 -0.30
C PHE A 193 15.31 -0.94 -0.62
N PHE A 194 14.30 -0.08 -0.53
CA PHE A 194 12.90 -0.46 -0.74
C PHE A 194 12.64 -0.94 -2.17
N ILE A 195 13.21 -0.26 -3.16
CA ILE A 195 13.13 -0.62 -4.59
C ILE A 195 14.25 -1.55 -5.05
N ARG A 196 14.81 -2.36 -4.15
CA ARG A 196 15.91 -3.30 -4.45
C ARG A 196 15.54 -4.29 -5.55
N ASP A 197 16.46 -4.55 -6.45
CA ASP A 197 16.27 -5.50 -7.54
C ASP A 197 16.50 -6.95 -7.10
N LEU A 198 15.76 -7.86 -7.71
CA LEU A 198 15.97 -9.30 -7.57
C LEU A 198 17.20 -9.76 -8.34
N LYS A 199 17.90 -10.76 -7.81
CA LYS A 199 18.93 -11.48 -8.56
C LYS A 199 18.31 -12.21 -9.77
N PRO A 200 19.03 -12.35 -10.87
CA PRO A 200 18.54 -13.09 -12.03
C PRO A 200 18.04 -14.49 -11.64
N GLY A 201 16.87 -14.87 -12.14
CA GLY A 201 16.28 -16.19 -11.93
C GLY A 201 15.50 -16.37 -10.61
N MET A 202 15.44 -15.37 -9.73
CA MET A 202 14.70 -15.48 -8.45
C MET A 202 13.17 -15.52 -8.63
N ARG A 203 12.65 -14.98 -9.71
CA ARG A 203 11.22 -15.09 -10.08
C ARG A 203 11.14 -15.60 -11.51
N THR A 204 10.90 -16.90 -11.64
CA THR A 204 10.75 -17.52 -12.96
C THR A 204 9.34 -17.27 -13.48
N ILE A 205 9.25 -16.72 -14.69
CA ILE A 205 7.97 -16.46 -15.35
C ILE A 205 7.34 -17.80 -15.77
N ALA A 206 6.12 -18.05 -15.33
CA ALA A 206 5.39 -19.26 -15.72
C ALA A 206 5.00 -19.20 -17.21
N SER A 207 5.28 -20.27 -17.93
CA SER A 207 4.89 -20.43 -19.35
C SER A 207 5.16 -19.17 -20.18
N PRO A 208 6.42 -18.71 -20.30
CA PRO A 208 6.73 -17.39 -20.88
C PRO A 208 6.32 -17.26 -22.34
N LEU A 209 6.16 -18.37 -23.05
CA LEU A 209 5.78 -18.40 -24.47
C LEU A 209 4.31 -18.81 -24.69
N ASP A 210 3.53 -19.05 -23.62
CA ASP A 210 2.11 -19.40 -23.70
C ASP A 210 1.27 -18.19 -23.32
N ASP A 211 0.76 -17.47 -24.30
CA ASP A 211 0.01 -16.23 -24.09
C ASP A 211 -1.36 -16.43 -23.44
N SER A 212 -1.84 -17.70 -23.33
CA SER A 212 -3.03 -18.02 -22.56
C SER A 212 -2.83 -17.96 -21.04
N VAL A 213 -1.57 -17.93 -20.58
CA VAL A 213 -1.21 -17.94 -19.16
C VAL A 213 -1.00 -16.52 -18.64
N LEU A 214 -1.78 -16.14 -17.65
CA LEU A 214 -1.60 -14.91 -16.85
C LEU A 214 -0.62 -15.17 -15.70
N VAL A 215 0.29 -14.24 -15.43
CA VAL A 215 1.23 -14.33 -14.30
C VAL A 215 0.96 -13.25 -13.24
N SER A 216 1.49 -13.43 -12.04
CA SER A 216 1.42 -12.40 -10.99
C SER A 216 2.19 -11.14 -11.42
N PRO A 217 1.66 -9.94 -11.17
CA PRO A 217 2.37 -8.70 -11.46
C PRO A 217 3.55 -8.44 -10.53
N THR A 218 3.57 -9.01 -9.33
CA THR A 218 4.54 -8.72 -8.28
C THR A 218 4.50 -9.78 -7.18
N ASP A 219 5.36 -9.67 -6.17
CA ASP A 219 5.23 -10.40 -4.91
C ASP A 219 4.12 -9.77 -4.08
N CYS A 220 2.99 -10.42 -3.93
CA CYS A 220 1.81 -9.81 -3.32
C CYS A 220 0.90 -10.81 -2.62
N VAL A 221 -0.03 -10.28 -1.83
CA VAL A 221 -1.21 -11.00 -1.35
C VAL A 221 -2.37 -10.74 -2.31
N LEU A 222 -2.93 -11.80 -2.88
CA LEU A 222 -4.18 -11.71 -3.65
C LEU A 222 -5.33 -11.47 -2.68
N ASN A 223 -5.86 -10.27 -2.68
CA ASN A 223 -6.95 -9.91 -1.77
C ASN A 223 -8.34 -9.92 -2.44
N MET A 224 -8.38 -9.86 -3.77
CA MET A 224 -9.64 -9.84 -4.52
C MET A 224 -9.49 -10.49 -5.89
N ILE A 225 -10.46 -11.31 -6.25
CA ILE A 225 -10.71 -11.78 -7.63
C ILE A 225 -12.21 -11.72 -7.83
N GLU A 226 -12.69 -10.76 -8.61
CA GLU A 226 -14.13 -10.49 -8.75
C GLU A 226 -14.52 -10.25 -10.21
N PRO A 227 -15.69 -10.73 -10.63
CA PRO A 227 -16.23 -10.39 -11.94
C PRO A 227 -16.64 -8.91 -11.97
N LEU A 228 -16.40 -8.26 -13.10
CA LEU A 228 -16.87 -6.90 -13.34
C LEU A 228 -18.36 -6.89 -13.70
N THR A 229 -19.12 -6.08 -13.00
CA THR A 229 -20.56 -5.92 -13.30
C THR A 229 -20.79 -4.96 -14.47
N PRO A 230 -21.98 -4.96 -15.10
CA PRO A 230 -22.34 -3.98 -16.12
C PRO A 230 -22.11 -2.54 -15.66
N GLY A 231 -21.58 -1.69 -16.55
CA GLY A 231 -21.14 -0.34 -16.25
C GLY A 231 -19.73 -0.29 -15.66
N ALA A 232 -18.92 -1.33 -15.88
CA ALA A 232 -17.52 -1.46 -15.46
C ALA A 232 -17.33 -1.12 -13.97
N LYS A 233 -18.01 -1.85 -13.10
CA LYS A 233 -17.89 -1.70 -11.63
C LYS A 233 -17.38 -2.97 -11.01
N ILE A 234 -16.42 -2.85 -10.11
CA ILE A 234 -15.91 -3.93 -9.28
C ILE A 234 -16.80 -4.02 -8.04
N PRO A 235 -17.50 -5.12 -7.78
CA PRO A 235 -18.26 -5.30 -6.56
C PRO A 235 -17.28 -5.40 -5.37
N THR A 236 -17.62 -4.74 -4.28
CA THR A 236 -16.87 -4.84 -3.01
C THR A 236 -17.82 -5.29 -1.90
N LYS A 237 -17.30 -5.72 -0.77
CA LYS A 237 -18.12 -5.95 0.42
C LYS A 237 -18.84 -4.64 0.81
N LEU A 238 -19.93 -4.71 1.55
CA LEU A 238 -20.76 -3.56 1.94
C LEU A 238 -21.51 -2.85 0.81
N ASN A 239 -21.75 -3.52 -0.34
CA ASN A 239 -22.47 -2.99 -1.49
C ASN A 239 -21.86 -1.72 -2.12
N GLN A 240 -20.62 -1.40 -1.82
CA GLN A 240 -19.85 -0.39 -2.51
C GLN A 240 -19.31 -0.95 -3.83
N LYS A 241 -18.97 -0.09 -4.76
CA LYS A 241 -18.47 -0.50 -6.07
C LYS A 241 -17.34 0.43 -6.48
N LEU A 242 -16.17 -0.14 -6.77
CA LEU A 242 -15.10 0.61 -7.41
C LEU A 242 -15.51 1.03 -8.81
N ASN A 243 -15.26 2.29 -9.11
CA ASN A 243 -15.61 2.86 -10.43
C ASN A 243 -14.40 2.72 -11.38
N VAL A 244 -14.50 1.79 -12.33
CA VAL A 244 -13.43 1.56 -13.31
C VAL A 244 -13.21 2.79 -14.22
N THR A 245 -14.26 3.57 -14.51
CA THR A 245 -14.12 4.82 -15.27
C THR A 245 -13.21 5.80 -14.55
N GLN A 246 -13.35 5.93 -13.23
CA GLN A 246 -12.46 6.77 -12.42
C GLN A 246 -11.07 6.13 -12.30
N LEU A 247 -10.98 4.83 -12.06
CA LEU A 247 -9.69 4.12 -11.99
C LEU A 247 -8.83 4.37 -13.23
N LEU A 248 -9.41 4.30 -14.41
CA LEU A 248 -8.75 4.51 -15.70
C LEU A 248 -8.84 5.97 -16.20
N ASN A 249 -9.17 6.92 -15.32
CA ASN A 249 -9.22 8.35 -15.63
C ASN A 249 -10.04 8.69 -16.89
N GLY A 250 -11.15 7.99 -17.08
CA GLY A 250 -12.03 8.18 -18.25
C GLY A 250 -11.47 7.67 -19.58
N SER A 251 -10.47 6.76 -19.53
CA SER A 251 -9.92 6.10 -20.72
C SER A 251 -11.05 5.56 -21.64
N LYS A 252 -10.86 5.68 -22.94
CA LYS A 252 -11.76 5.10 -23.95
C LYS A 252 -11.89 3.58 -23.89
N TYR A 253 -10.97 2.91 -23.21
CA TYR A 253 -10.95 1.45 -23.05
C TYR A 253 -11.83 0.92 -21.90
N VAL A 254 -12.42 1.79 -21.08
CA VAL A 254 -13.24 1.40 -19.92
C VAL A 254 -14.31 0.38 -20.28
N SER A 255 -15.06 0.63 -21.36
CA SER A 255 -16.17 -0.25 -21.78
C SER A 255 -15.75 -1.64 -22.19
N LEU A 256 -14.48 -1.85 -22.55
CA LEU A 256 -13.95 -3.16 -22.90
C LEU A 256 -13.86 -4.12 -21.71
N PHE A 257 -13.80 -3.58 -20.49
CA PHE A 257 -13.68 -4.39 -19.27
C PHE A 257 -15.03 -4.78 -18.66
N GLU A 258 -16.15 -4.33 -19.25
CA GLU A 258 -17.47 -4.79 -18.82
C GLU A 258 -17.60 -6.32 -18.94
N ASN A 259 -18.08 -6.98 -17.87
CA ASN A 259 -18.19 -8.43 -17.75
C ASN A 259 -16.84 -9.18 -17.73
N GLY A 260 -15.73 -8.49 -17.63
CA GLY A 260 -14.42 -9.07 -17.42
C GLY A 260 -14.16 -9.49 -15.97
N THR A 261 -12.89 -9.60 -15.58
CA THR A 261 -12.46 -9.92 -14.21
C THR A 261 -11.51 -8.88 -13.69
N ALA A 262 -11.65 -8.49 -12.42
CA ALA A 262 -10.70 -7.70 -11.67
C ALA A 262 -9.93 -8.57 -10.68
N ILE A 263 -8.62 -8.39 -10.62
CA ILE A 263 -7.73 -8.98 -9.61
C ILE A 263 -7.05 -7.85 -8.87
N SER A 264 -6.98 -7.92 -7.54
CA SER A 264 -6.22 -6.97 -6.73
C SER A 264 -5.14 -7.70 -5.93
N CYS A 265 -3.94 -7.16 -6.01
CA CYS A 265 -2.71 -7.65 -5.36
C CYS A 265 -2.17 -6.56 -4.44
N ILE A 266 -2.11 -6.83 -3.13
CA ILE A 266 -1.51 -5.92 -2.15
C ILE A 266 -0.07 -6.32 -1.90
N LEU A 267 0.84 -5.35 -1.97
CA LEU A 267 2.25 -5.53 -1.62
C LEU A 267 2.46 -5.25 -0.13
N MET A 268 3.22 -6.13 0.50
CA MET A 268 3.63 -5.95 1.90
C MET A 268 4.94 -5.16 1.97
N PRO A 269 5.20 -4.34 3.00
CA PRO A 269 6.40 -3.51 3.08
C PRO A 269 7.72 -4.29 2.97
N THR A 270 7.70 -5.58 3.31
CA THR A 270 8.87 -6.47 3.24
C THR A 270 9.11 -7.08 1.86
N THR A 271 8.15 -6.99 0.95
CA THR A 271 8.21 -7.68 -0.34
C THR A 271 8.96 -6.90 -1.43
N TYR A 272 8.96 -7.43 -2.62
CA TYR A 272 9.52 -6.80 -3.82
C TYR A 272 8.55 -5.75 -4.38
N HIS A 273 8.99 -4.50 -4.56
CA HIS A 273 8.13 -3.37 -4.89
C HIS A 273 8.19 -2.92 -6.36
N HIS A 274 8.65 -3.79 -7.26
CA HIS A 274 8.46 -3.57 -8.69
C HIS A 274 7.24 -4.33 -9.20
N TYR A 275 6.61 -3.82 -10.25
CA TYR A 275 5.51 -4.49 -10.92
C TYR A 275 5.83 -4.78 -12.38
N HIS A 276 5.33 -5.91 -12.85
CA HIS A 276 5.69 -6.51 -14.13
C HIS A 276 4.43 -6.81 -14.95
N SER A 277 4.57 -6.84 -16.27
CA SER A 277 3.47 -7.20 -17.14
C SER A 277 2.98 -8.62 -16.90
N VAL A 278 1.67 -8.74 -16.71
CA VAL A 278 1.01 -10.03 -16.49
C VAL A 278 0.82 -10.84 -17.77
N VAL A 279 0.96 -10.20 -18.94
CA VAL A 279 0.76 -10.77 -20.29
C VAL A 279 1.77 -10.19 -21.28
N SER A 280 1.93 -10.85 -22.44
CA SER A 280 2.59 -10.26 -23.61
C SER A 280 1.58 -9.48 -24.47
N GLY A 281 2.08 -8.46 -25.21
CA GLY A 281 1.24 -7.67 -26.11
C GLY A 281 1.85 -6.32 -26.44
N LYS A 282 1.01 -5.31 -26.57
CA LYS A 282 1.43 -3.91 -26.78
C LYS A 282 0.69 -3.03 -25.78
N VAL A 283 1.43 -2.20 -25.06
CA VAL A 283 0.82 -1.09 -24.32
C VAL A 283 0.29 -0.10 -25.37
N VAL A 284 -0.97 0.19 -25.32
CA VAL A 284 -1.68 1.07 -26.27
C VAL A 284 -2.09 2.40 -25.64
N GLU A 285 -2.13 2.47 -24.34
CA GLU A 285 -2.40 3.68 -23.56
C GLU A 285 -1.77 3.56 -22.18
N SER A 286 -1.20 4.63 -21.66
CA SER A 286 -0.74 4.73 -20.29
C SER A 286 -0.89 6.16 -19.76
N ASP A 287 -1.06 6.27 -18.46
CA ASP A 287 -1.01 7.51 -17.69
C ASP A 287 -0.36 7.19 -16.35
N GLU A 288 0.80 7.81 -16.07
CA GLU A 288 1.61 7.51 -14.88
C GLU A 288 1.13 8.29 -13.65
N ASP A 289 0.58 9.49 -13.83
CA ASP A 289 0.30 10.42 -12.76
C ASP A 289 -1.16 10.88 -12.71
N ILE A 290 -2.02 9.99 -12.32
CA ILE A 290 -3.41 10.35 -12.02
C ILE A 290 -3.44 10.84 -10.58
N SER A 291 -3.66 12.14 -10.43
CA SER A 291 -3.81 12.78 -9.13
C SER A 291 -4.95 12.15 -8.31
N GLY A 292 -4.75 12.09 -6.99
CA GLY A 292 -5.72 11.53 -6.06
C GLY A 292 -5.41 11.97 -4.64
N ALA A 293 -6.20 11.48 -3.71
CA ALA A 293 -5.96 11.67 -2.28
C ALA A 293 -4.74 10.86 -1.83
N TYR A 294 -4.04 11.38 -0.82
CA TYR A 294 -2.87 10.77 -0.19
C TYR A 294 -3.22 10.26 1.21
N TRP A 295 -4.34 9.65 1.36
CA TRP A 295 -4.82 9.13 2.64
C TRP A 295 -4.91 7.61 2.58
N GLY A 296 -4.54 6.99 3.70
CA GLY A 296 -4.50 5.55 3.83
C GLY A 296 -5.87 4.91 3.98
N ILE A 297 -5.84 3.58 3.98
CA ILE A 297 -6.99 2.77 4.34
C ILE A 297 -7.15 2.85 5.85
N LYS A 298 -8.26 3.39 6.29
CA LYS A 298 -8.62 3.65 7.68
C LYS A 298 -8.34 2.49 8.66
N ASP A 299 -8.53 1.26 8.23
CA ASP A 299 -8.43 0.07 9.08
C ASP A 299 -7.19 -0.78 8.82
N PHE A 300 -6.21 -0.24 8.10
CA PHE A 300 -5.08 -1.03 7.59
C PHE A 300 -4.25 -1.66 8.73
N ALA A 301 -3.92 -0.91 9.77
CA ALA A 301 -3.15 -1.45 10.89
C ALA A 301 -3.91 -2.56 11.64
N ALA A 302 -5.21 -2.40 11.78
CA ALA A 302 -6.06 -3.41 12.39
C ALA A 302 -6.18 -4.67 11.54
N PHE A 303 -6.32 -4.53 10.23
CA PHE A 303 -6.28 -5.64 9.28
C PHE A 303 -4.94 -6.37 9.32
N TYR A 304 -3.85 -5.64 9.37
CA TYR A 304 -2.52 -6.24 9.46
C TYR A 304 -2.32 -7.01 10.76
N ASN A 305 -2.69 -6.45 11.91
CA ASN A 305 -2.61 -7.12 13.20
C ASN A 305 -3.46 -8.40 13.26
N ALA A 306 -4.64 -8.36 12.67
CA ALA A 306 -5.50 -9.53 12.54
C ALA A 306 -5.03 -10.52 11.48
N ARG A 307 -3.94 -10.21 10.74
CA ARG A 307 -3.52 -10.93 9.52
C ARG A 307 -4.66 -11.09 8.52
N ASN A 308 -5.51 -10.09 8.44
CA ASN A 308 -6.74 -10.11 7.66
C ASN A 308 -6.62 -9.27 6.36
N PHE A 309 -5.43 -9.24 5.75
CA PHE A 309 -5.27 -8.74 4.36
C PHE A 309 -5.94 -9.65 3.36
N GLY A 310 -6.61 -10.62 3.92
CA GLY A 310 -7.09 -11.74 3.21
C GLY A 310 -8.04 -11.37 2.10
N TYR A 311 -8.27 -12.36 1.30
CA TYR A 311 -9.31 -12.43 0.32
C TYR A 311 -10.62 -11.85 0.86
N GLY A 312 -11.11 -10.84 0.15
CA GLY A 312 -12.38 -10.21 0.45
C GLY A 312 -12.36 -9.10 1.51
N ALA A 313 -11.21 -8.56 1.89
CA ALA A 313 -11.15 -7.30 2.62
C ALA A 313 -11.74 -6.17 1.76
N ASN A 314 -12.42 -5.23 2.41
CA ASN A 314 -13.12 -4.16 1.69
C ASN A 314 -12.19 -2.98 1.42
N TYR A 315 -11.83 -2.77 0.16
CA TYR A 315 -10.99 -1.67 -0.30
C TYR A 315 -11.75 -0.87 -1.36
N SER A 316 -12.66 -0.01 -0.94
CA SER A 316 -13.68 0.55 -1.82
C SER A 316 -13.41 1.94 -2.39
N VAL A 317 -12.22 2.51 -2.16
CA VAL A 317 -11.95 3.91 -2.55
C VAL A 317 -10.66 4.12 -3.35
N PHE A 318 -10.12 3.07 -3.96
CA PHE A 318 -8.86 3.13 -4.71
C PHE A 318 -8.89 4.09 -5.90
N GLU A 319 -10.06 4.35 -6.46
CA GLU A 319 -10.26 5.35 -7.50
C GLU A 319 -10.02 6.79 -7.03
N GLN A 320 -9.89 7.00 -5.72
CA GLN A 320 -9.59 8.30 -5.13
C GLN A 320 -8.11 8.46 -4.80
N PHE A 321 -7.31 7.39 -4.84
CA PHE A 321 -5.89 7.45 -4.56
C PHE A 321 -5.07 7.84 -5.78
N ARG A 322 -3.85 8.35 -5.55
CA ARG A 322 -2.86 8.52 -6.60
C ARG A 322 -2.54 7.18 -7.24
N ARG A 323 -2.50 7.13 -8.56
CA ARG A 323 -2.31 5.90 -9.32
C ARG A 323 -1.79 6.20 -10.72
N GLY A 324 -1.36 5.17 -11.39
CA GLY A 324 -1.19 5.16 -12.83
C GLY A 324 -2.01 4.03 -13.46
N TYR A 325 -2.03 3.94 -14.78
CA TYR A 325 -2.54 2.76 -15.48
C TYR A 325 -1.81 2.53 -16.81
N LEU A 326 -1.81 1.27 -17.22
CA LEU A 326 -1.39 0.84 -18.55
C LEU A 326 -2.48 -0.04 -19.14
N VAL A 327 -2.86 0.19 -20.39
CA VAL A 327 -3.74 -0.70 -21.15
C VAL A 327 -2.92 -1.47 -22.16
N ILE A 328 -2.94 -2.79 -22.03
CA ILE A 328 -2.18 -3.74 -22.88
C ILE A 328 -3.16 -4.44 -23.81
N LYS A 329 -2.92 -4.37 -25.11
CA LYS A 329 -3.61 -5.16 -26.12
C LYS A 329 -2.81 -6.43 -26.37
N THR A 330 -3.37 -7.58 -26.05
CA THR A 330 -2.82 -8.89 -26.42
C THR A 330 -3.17 -9.26 -27.84
N ASP A 331 -2.52 -10.24 -28.43
CA ASP A 331 -2.82 -10.67 -29.80
C ASP A 331 -4.13 -11.47 -29.88
N GLU A 332 -4.43 -12.32 -28.87
CA GLU A 332 -5.57 -13.25 -28.94
C GLU A 332 -6.56 -13.11 -27.77
N TYR A 333 -6.15 -12.55 -26.63
CA TYR A 333 -6.93 -12.55 -25.37
C TYR A 333 -7.55 -11.20 -25.01
N GLY A 334 -7.66 -10.30 -25.99
CA GLY A 334 -8.26 -8.99 -25.77
C GLY A 334 -7.37 -8.02 -25.00
N TYR A 335 -7.97 -7.22 -24.13
CA TYR A 335 -7.26 -6.15 -23.40
C TYR A 335 -7.10 -6.49 -21.92
N VAL A 336 -5.97 -6.08 -21.38
CA VAL A 336 -5.65 -6.12 -19.94
C VAL A 336 -5.25 -4.73 -19.51
N ALA A 337 -5.84 -4.22 -18.43
CA ALA A 337 -5.38 -2.99 -17.80
C ALA A 337 -4.68 -3.32 -16.48
N MET A 338 -3.53 -2.71 -16.25
CA MET A 338 -2.80 -2.78 -15.00
C MET A 338 -2.81 -1.40 -14.35
N ILE A 339 -3.21 -1.34 -13.10
CA ILE A 339 -3.42 -0.09 -12.36
C ILE A 339 -2.62 -0.18 -11.06
N PRO A 340 -1.35 0.25 -11.06
CA PRO A 340 -0.61 0.45 -9.83
C PRO A 340 -1.21 1.63 -9.05
N VAL A 341 -1.51 1.41 -7.78
CA VAL A 341 -2.11 2.39 -6.86
C VAL A 341 -1.15 2.61 -5.71
N GLY A 342 -0.74 3.86 -5.50
CA GLY A 342 0.01 4.29 -4.34
C GLY A 342 -0.93 4.54 -3.18
N LEU A 343 -0.68 3.89 -2.05
CA LEU A 343 -1.44 4.06 -0.83
C LEU A 343 -0.71 5.01 0.11
N ASP A 344 -1.46 5.66 0.97
CA ASP A 344 -0.96 6.53 2.01
C ASP A 344 -0.16 7.75 1.53
N THR A 345 0.58 8.33 2.44
CA THR A 345 1.36 9.55 2.24
C THR A 345 2.52 9.41 1.24
N ILE A 346 2.74 8.27 0.64
CA ILE A 346 3.89 8.08 -0.25
C ILE A 346 3.51 7.96 -1.70
N GLY A 347 2.35 7.45 -2.01
CA GLY A 347 1.66 7.48 -3.28
C GLY A 347 2.49 7.50 -4.57
N SER A 348 3.76 7.09 -4.53
CA SER A 348 4.61 7.11 -5.71
C SER A 348 4.35 5.91 -6.58
N VAL A 349 3.98 6.18 -7.83
CA VAL A 349 3.89 5.20 -8.91
C VAL A 349 4.87 5.68 -9.96
N VAL A 350 5.86 4.86 -10.28
CA VAL A 350 6.91 5.21 -11.24
C VAL A 350 6.91 4.17 -12.36
N PHE A 351 6.75 4.60 -13.60
CA PHE A 351 6.84 3.74 -14.77
C PHE A 351 8.27 3.69 -15.32
N GLU A 352 8.63 2.60 -15.98
CA GLU A 352 9.81 2.60 -16.85
C GLU A 352 9.57 3.61 -17.98
N ASP A 353 10.58 4.41 -18.32
CA ASP A 353 10.48 5.55 -19.26
C ASP A 353 9.71 5.26 -20.53
N LYS A 354 9.91 4.05 -21.10
CA LYS A 354 9.24 3.66 -22.36
C LYS A 354 7.73 3.47 -22.21
N PHE A 355 7.22 3.36 -20.99
CA PHE A 355 5.82 3.14 -20.69
C PHE A 355 5.13 4.35 -20.06
N ALA A 356 5.84 5.42 -19.73
CA ALA A 356 5.29 6.57 -19.03
C ALA A 356 4.21 7.32 -19.84
N HIS A 357 4.37 7.42 -21.16
CA HIS A 357 3.48 8.19 -22.03
C HIS A 357 3.20 7.45 -23.34
N VAL A 358 2.39 6.42 -23.28
CA VAL A 358 2.01 5.61 -24.45
C VAL A 358 0.63 6.00 -24.94
N SER A 359 0.47 6.04 -26.26
CA SER A 359 -0.81 6.26 -26.93
C SER A 359 -1.00 5.30 -28.11
N ASP A 360 -2.24 5.16 -28.59
CA ASP A 360 -2.55 4.31 -29.75
C ASP A 360 -1.76 4.63 -31.01
N SER A 361 -1.36 5.88 -31.18
CA SER A 361 -0.57 6.29 -32.32
C SER A 361 0.88 5.78 -32.26
N ASN A 362 1.34 5.39 -31.06
CA ASN A 362 2.69 4.87 -30.85
C ASN A 362 2.68 3.77 -29.77
N PRO A 363 2.09 2.60 -30.05
CA PRO A 363 2.02 1.50 -29.10
C PRO A 363 3.41 0.89 -28.84
N VAL A 364 3.68 0.51 -27.60
CA VAL A 364 4.96 -0.03 -27.15
C VAL A 364 4.84 -1.53 -26.89
N PRO A 365 5.66 -2.38 -27.52
CA PRO A 365 5.69 -3.80 -27.22
C PRO A 365 6.05 -4.07 -25.76
N VAL A 366 5.41 -5.09 -25.17
CA VAL A 366 5.66 -5.55 -23.81
C VAL A 366 5.61 -7.07 -23.76
N TYR A 367 6.52 -7.68 -22.99
CA TYR A 367 6.58 -9.12 -22.79
C TYR A 367 6.05 -9.49 -21.40
N LYS A 368 5.45 -10.65 -21.28
CA LYS A 368 5.05 -11.22 -20.00
C LYS A 368 6.23 -11.29 -19.04
N GLY A 369 6.07 -10.74 -17.83
CA GLY A 369 7.13 -10.64 -16.84
C GLY A 369 8.10 -9.46 -17.05
N GLU A 370 7.92 -8.65 -18.09
CA GLU A 370 8.73 -7.45 -18.27
C GLU A 370 8.39 -6.39 -17.22
N LYS A 371 9.43 -5.77 -16.66
CA LYS A 371 9.29 -4.71 -15.66
C LYS A 371 8.57 -3.50 -16.26
N LEU A 372 7.50 -3.08 -15.64
CA LEU A 372 6.71 -1.92 -16.04
C LEU A 372 7.03 -0.70 -15.20
N GLY A 373 7.48 -0.91 -13.95
CA GLY A 373 7.77 0.15 -13.02
C GLY A 373 7.95 -0.34 -11.59
N HIS A 374 7.90 0.59 -10.66
CA HIS A 374 8.05 0.33 -9.23
C HIS A 374 7.23 1.30 -8.38
N PHE A 375 7.07 0.93 -7.11
CA PHE A 375 6.58 1.83 -6.07
C PHE A 375 7.75 2.28 -5.20
N GLU A 376 7.86 3.55 -4.94
CA GLU A 376 8.72 4.03 -3.86
C GLU A 376 8.07 3.74 -2.49
N TYR A 377 8.79 3.97 -1.40
CA TYR A 377 8.35 3.56 -0.07
C TYR A 377 6.95 4.06 0.29
N GLY A 378 6.09 3.10 0.69
CA GLY A 378 4.71 3.30 1.08
C GLY A 378 3.85 2.07 0.89
N GLY A 379 2.56 2.19 1.18
CA GLY A 379 1.59 1.17 0.84
C GLY A 379 1.33 1.13 -0.66
N SER A 380 1.16 -0.07 -1.21
CA SER A 380 0.95 -0.22 -2.66
C SER A 380 0.10 -1.44 -3.00
N LEU A 381 -0.62 -1.33 -4.08
CA LEU A 381 -1.35 -2.45 -4.67
C LEU A 381 -1.38 -2.33 -6.19
N VAL A 382 -1.61 -3.45 -6.87
CA VAL A 382 -1.86 -3.49 -8.30
C VAL A 382 -3.24 -4.09 -8.56
N ILE A 383 -4.11 -3.33 -9.25
CA ILE A 383 -5.36 -3.85 -9.78
C ILE A 383 -5.12 -4.26 -11.23
N THR A 384 -5.51 -5.46 -11.59
CA THR A 384 -5.48 -5.95 -12.97
C THR A 384 -6.91 -6.17 -13.45
N LEU A 385 -7.29 -5.55 -14.57
CA LEU A 385 -8.57 -5.76 -15.24
C LEU A 385 -8.35 -6.59 -16.49
N ILE A 386 -9.16 -7.61 -16.69
CA ILE A 386 -9.04 -8.58 -17.78
C ILE A 386 -10.36 -8.62 -18.54
N GLN A 387 -10.33 -8.24 -19.81
CA GLN A 387 -11.51 -8.13 -20.65
C GLN A 387 -12.28 -9.46 -20.80
N GLN A 388 -11.57 -10.55 -21.11
CA GLN A 388 -12.20 -11.84 -21.35
C GLN A 388 -12.49 -12.63 -20.06
N GLY A 389 -12.09 -12.10 -18.92
CA GLY A 389 -12.13 -12.82 -17.65
C GLY A 389 -11.09 -13.93 -17.54
N ILE A 390 -11.20 -14.71 -16.47
CA ILE A 390 -10.33 -15.86 -16.19
C ILE A 390 -11.16 -17.12 -16.25
N SER A 391 -10.75 -18.08 -17.09
CA SER A 391 -11.45 -19.36 -17.23
C SER A 391 -11.10 -20.37 -16.14
N SER A 392 -9.89 -20.30 -15.57
CA SER A 392 -9.43 -21.20 -14.51
C SER A 392 -8.31 -20.58 -13.68
N ILE A 393 -8.28 -20.96 -12.40
CA ILE A 393 -7.15 -20.71 -11.49
C ILE A 393 -6.64 -22.09 -11.07
N THR A 394 -5.39 -22.41 -11.38
CA THR A 394 -4.80 -23.70 -11.11
C THR A 394 -3.70 -23.63 -10.09
N THR A 395 -3.64 -24.63 -9.22
CA THR A 395 -2.54 -24.81 -8.25
C THR A 395 -2.05 -26.24 -8.33
N GLN A 396 -0.85 -26.50 -7.82
CA GLN A 396 -0.30 -27.84 -7.71
C GLN A 396 -0.39 -28.35 -6.27
N GLN A 397 -0.45 -29.68 -6.11
CA GLN A 397 -0.43 -30.29 -4.79
C GLN A 397 0.78 -29.83 -3.97
N GLY A 398 0.52 -29.40 -2.73
CA GLY A 398 1.55 -28.95 -1.80
C GLY A 398 1.95 -27.48 -1.95
N GLN A 399 1.42 -26.77 -2.94
CA GLN A 399 1.60 -25.32 -3.00
C GLN A 399 0.72 -24.62 -1.96
N GLN A 400 1.27 -23.57 -1.38
CA GLN A 400 0.50 -22.71 -0.48
C GLN A 400 -0.59 -21.99 -1.27
N ILE A 401 -1.84 -22.14 -0.85
CA ILE A 401 -2.99 -21.41 -1.42
C ILE A 401 -3.52 -20.31 -0.49
N GLY A 402 -3.09 -20.31 0.77
CA GLY A 402 -3.52 -19.32 1.75
C GLY A 402 -2.87 -19.52 3.11
N ILE A 403 -3.19 -18.62 4.02
CA ILE A 403 -2.79 -18.66 5.43
C ILE A 403 -4.07 -18.50 6.26
N PHE A 404 -4.22 -19.36 7.27
CA PHE A 404 -5.37 -19.25 8.19
C PHE A 404 -5.29 -18.01 9.07
N SER A 405 -6.41 -17.36 9.29
CA SER A 405 -6.55 -16.40 10.39
C SER A 405 -6.41 -17.12 11.73
N GLN A 406 -5.84 -16.45 12.75
CA GLN A 406 -5.77 -17.04 14.09
C GLN A 406 -7.17 -17.20 14.67
N CYS A 407 -7.49 -18.38 15.17
CA CYS A 407 -8.72 -18.61 15.93
C CYS A 407 -8.52 -18.07 17.36
N GLN A 408 -9.22 -17.00 17.71
CA GLN A 408 -9.17 -16.44 19.06
C GLN A 408 -9.88 -17.33 20.10
N GLU A 409 -10.90 -18.07 19.69
CA GLU A 409 -11.71 -18.94 20.58
C GLU A 409 -11.10 -20.34 20.73
N CYS A 410 -10.29 -20.81 19.78
CA CYS A 410 -9.72 -22.17 19.83
C CYS A 410 -8.61 -22.37 20.89
N LYS A 411 -8.19 -21.32 21.60
CA LYS A 411 -7.18 -21.40 22.68
C LYS A 411 -7.77 -21.65 24.07
N ALA A 412 -9.09 -21.74 24.20
CA ALA A 412 -9.77 -21.86 25.48
C ALA A 412 -10.01 -23.30 25.96
N GLU A 413 -9.64 -24.33 25.17
CA GLU A 413 -9.91 -25.74 25.50
C GLU A 413 -8.64 -26.60 25.53
N HIS A 414 -7.61 -26.20 26.32
CA HIS A 414 -6.56 -27.15 26.74
C HIS A 414 -5.98 -26.75 28.09
#